data_a9378f363969f78d2a19f7a46b77389a
#
_entry.id   a9378f363969f78d2a19f7a46b77389a
#
_cell.length_a   1.000
_cell.length_b   1.000
_cell.length_c   1.000
_cell.angle_alpha   90.00
_cell.angle_beta   90.00
_cell.angle_gamma   90.00
#
_symmetry.space_group_name_H-M   'P 1'
#
loop_
_entity.id
_entity.type
_entity.pdbx_description
1 polymer ?
#
loop_
_entity_poly.entity_id
_entity_poly.type
_entity_poly.pdbx_seq_one_letter_code
_entity_poly.pdbx_strand_id
1 'polypeptide(L)'
;LLPQHLVDNEQSRIRENMTSAFFDYNRNFGKLYLQAGLRYEYIDFNYYAHGIYRPAQSKNYGKWFPSLTLSMPVGTTEMQLTYATDINRPDYEQLREGIQYDNRYTYEAGNPFLQPTISRNVGYALSWKWVLFNARYAHVSDDIYEFSRIYRGNPQQLLNQPENVAGYNRLQTSLSLRPKWGIWSPRFEASLSKQWMHLDIHEGALPNHPVASFRLNNVLDGKWGTFSLFTTLRTRGNEGNVFYCK
;
A
#
# COMPACT_ATOMS: atom_id res chain seq x y z
N LEU A 1 -39.38 -1.31 10.26
CA LEU A 1 -39.02 -2.33 11.24
C LEU A 1 -37.87 -3.13 10.65
N LEU A 2 -36.65 -2.90 11.12
CA LEU A 2 -35.47 -3.72 10.77
C LEU A 2 -35.68 -5.13 11.38
N PRO A 3 -35.46 -6.20 10.62
CA PRO A 3 -35.53 -7.55 11.18
C PRO A 3 -34.43 -7.68 12.26
N GLN A 4 -34.84 -7.90 13.50
CA GLN A 4 -33.94 -8.08 14.67
C GLN A 4 -32.95 -9.27 14.55
N HIS A 5 -33.03 -10.06 13.47
CA HIS A 5 -32.20 -11.25 13.23
C HIS A 5 -30.96 -10.98 12.34
N LEU A 6 -30.64 -9.71 11.99
CA LEU A 6 -29.62 -9.37 11.01
C LEU A 6 -28.30 -8.89 11.61
N VAL A 7 -28.22 -8.76 12.93
CA VAL A 7 -26.98 -8.38 13.63
C VAL A 7 -26.63 -9.49 14.59
N ASP A 8 -25.56 -10.22 14.33
CA ASP A 8 -24.96 -11.08 15.34
C ASP A 8 -24.43 -10.20 16.46
N ASN A 9 -24.92 -10.44 17.67
CA ASN A 9 -24.50 -9.72 18.87
C ASN A 9 -23.14 -10.28 19.30
N GLU A 10 -22.09 -9.89 18.54
CA GLU A 10 -20.74 -10.38 18.79
C GLU A 10 -20.04 -9.53 19.84
N GLN A 11 -19.38 -10.21 20.78
CA GLN A 11 -18.44 -9.61 21.73
C GLN A 11 -17.06 -10.21 21.49
N SER A 12 -16.27 -9.56 20.63
CA SER A 12 -14.86 -9.89 20.46
C SER A 12 -13.97 -8.98 21.33
N ARG A 13 -12.93 -9.55 21.92
CA ARG A 13 -11.91 -8.84 22.66
C ARG A 13 -10.54 -9.27 22.17
N ILE A 14 -9.72 -8.29 21.85
CA ILE A 14 -8.33 -8.49 21.47
C ILE A 14 -7.42 -7.98 22.59
N ARG A 15 -6.42 -8.78 22.95
CA ARG A 15 -5.30 -8.37 23.80
C ARG A 15 -4.02 -8.56 23.03
N GLU A 16 -3.34 -7.46 22.74
CA GLU A 16 -2.09 -7.45 22.00
C GLU A 16 -0.97 -6.85 22.86
N ASN A 17 0.16 -7.56 22.91
CA ASN A 17 1.39 -7.06 23.49
C ASN A 17 2.46 -7.09 22.38
N MET A 18 3.10 -5.96 22.13
CA MET A 18 4.18 -5.84 21.16
C MET A 18 5.46 -5.41 21.89
N THR A 19 6.51 -6.17 21.68
CA THR A 19 7.87 -5.82 22.14
C THR A 19 8.75 -5.63 20.92
N SER A 20 9.46 -4.51 20.83
CA SER A 20 10.36 -4.22 19.73
C SER A 20 11.74 -3.80 20.23
N ALA A 21 12.76 -4.23 19.49
CA ALA A 21 14.13 -3.78 19.65
C ALA A 21 14.65 -3.33 18.27
N PHE A 22 15.47 -2.30 18.26
CA PHE A 22 16.04 -1.78 17.01
C PHE A 22 17.51 -1.41 17.18
N PHE A 23 18.24 -1.52 16.09
CA PHE A 23 19.63 -1.10 15.96
C PHE A 23 19.79 -0.31 14.68
N ASP A 24 20.40 0.87 14.77
CA ASP A 24 20.70 1.75 13.64
C ASP A 24 22.17 2.09 13.59
N TYR A 25 22.77 1.94 12.42
CA TYR A 25 24.15 2.30 12.12
C TYR A 25 24.21 3.28 10.99
N ASN A 26 24.82 4.43 11.21
CA ASN A 26 24.96 5.51 10.24
C ASN A 26 26.43 5.90 10.09
N ARG A 27 26.94 5.94 8.87
CA ARG A 27 28.33 6.35 8.61
C ARG A 27 28.53 6.97 7.24
N ASN A 28 29.42 7.95 7.20
CA ASN A 28 29.93 8.51 5.96
C ASN A 28 31.29 7.86 5.61
N PHE A 29 31.38 7.32 4.40
CA PHE A 29 32.62 6.81 3.80
C PHE A 29 33.01 7.75 2.65
N GLY A 30 33.70 8.84 2.97
CA GLY A 30 33.94 9.92 2.02
C GLY A 30 32.61 10.53 1.55
N LYS A 31 32.31 10.37 0.26
CA LYS A 31 31.03 10.84 -0.32
C LYS A 31 29.86 9.88 -0.19
N LEU A 32 30.13 8.63 0.16
CA LEU A 32 29.08 7.64 0.34
C LEU A 32 28.54 7.73 1.76
N TYR A 33 27.24 7.98 1.89
CA TYR A 33 26.49 7.84 3.13
C TYR A 33 25.82 6.46 3.19
N LEU A 34 26.08 5.74 4.27
CA LEU A 34 25.48 4.45 4.59
C LEU A 34 24.60 4.60 5.83
N GLN A 35 23.38 4.15 5.75
CA GLN A 35 22.49 3.91 6.90
C GLN A 35 21.98 2.48 6.84
N ALA A 36 22.19 1.70 7.91
CA ALA A 36 21.70 0.34 8.04
C ALA A 36 20.91 0.23 9.33
N GLY A 37 19.70 -0.27 9.23
CA GLY A 37 18.80 -0.47 10.36
C GLY A 37 18.33 -1.92 10.45
N LEU A 38 18.16 -2.41 11.65
CA LEU A 38 17.57 -3.71 11.93
C LEU A 38 16.59 -3.59 13.08
N ARG A 39 15.34 -3.87 12.85
CA ARG A 39 14.29 -3.89 13.87
C ARG A 39 13.77 -5.32 14.02
N TYR A 40 13.64 -5.76 15.26
CA TYR A 40 12.97 -6.99 15.63
C TYR A 40 11.68 -6.66 16.38
N GLU A 41 10.59 -7.30 15.99
CA GLU A 41 9.31 -7.18 16.71
C GLU A 41 8.80 -8.57 17.09
N TYR A 42 8.41 -8.71 18.34
CA TYR A 42 7.69 -9.86 18.86
C TYR A 42 6.28 -9.45 19.26
N ILE A 43 5.30 -10.19 18.78
CA ILE A 43 3.88 -9.94 19.01
C ILE A 43 3.28 -11.15 19.70
N ASP A 44 2.53 -10.87 20.77
CA ASP A 44 1.65 -11.78 21.46
C ASP A 44 0.21 -11.26 21.32
N PHE A 45 -0.52 -11.86 20.37
CA PHE A 45 -1.87 -11.47 20.00
C PHE A 45 -2.86 -12.55 20.44
N ASN A 46 -3.74 -12.21 21.37
CA ASN A 46 -4.72 -13.11 22.00
C ASN A 46 -6.13 -12.64 21.64
N TYR A 47 -6.90 -13.53 20.99
CA TYR A 47 -8.27 -13.28 20.58
C TYR A 47 -9.27 -14.01 21.47
N TYR A 48 -10.32 -13.30 21.87
CA TYR A 48 -11.41 -13.83 22.70
C TYR A 48 -12.75 -13.52 22.05
N ALA A 49 -13.57 -14.55 21.83
CA ALA A 49 -14.98 -14.41 21.39
C ALA A 49 -15.90 -14.77 22.56
N HIS A 50 -16.83 -13.88 22.90
CA HIS A 50 -17.74 -14.05 24.08
C HIS A 50 -17.00 -14.38 25.38
N GLY A 51 -15.81 -13.78 25.59
CA GLY A 51 -14.97 -14.02 26.74
C GLY A 51 -14.18 -15.35 26.72
N ILE A 52 -14.33 -16.17 25.70
CA ILE A 52 -13.63 -17.46 25.53
C ILE A 52 -12.40 -17.24 24.63
N TYR A 53 -11.24 -17.69 25.11
CA TYR A 53 -9.98 -17.66 24.33
C TYR A 53 -10.09 -18.53 23.07
N ARG A 54 -9.67 -17.99 21.93
CA ARG A 54 -9.70 -18.64 20.60
C ARG A 54 -8.27 -18.87 20.09
N PRO A 55 -7.69 -20.06 20.30
CA PRO A 55 -6.30 -20.33 19.89
C PRO A 55 -6.10 -20.26 18.36
N ALA A 56 -7.11 -20.58 17.55
CA ALA A 56 -7.02 -20.54 16.10
C ALA A 56 -6.87 -19.10 15.53
N GLN A 57 -7.44 -18.11 16.21
CA GLN A 57 -7.34 -16.69 15.85
C GLN A 57 -6.21 -15.97 16.61
N SER A 58 -5.63 -16.61 17.61
CA SER A 58 -4.50 -16.07 18.39
C SER A 58 -3.18 -16.36 17.71
N LYS A 59 -2.20 -15.44 17.79
CA LYS A 59 -0.93 -15.52 17.06
C LYS A 59 0.23 -15.01 17.90
N ASN A 60 1.31 -15.78 17.93
CA ASN A 60 2.57 -15.36 18.52
C ASN A 60 3.66 -15.49 17.47
N TYR A 61 4.33 -14.40 17.15
CA TYR A 61 5.39 -14.42 16.16
C TYR A 61 6.43 -13.33 16.37
N GLY A 62 7.67 -13.65 15.98
CA GLY A 62 8.76 -12.68 15.88
C GLY A 62 9.16 -12.45 14.44
N LYS A 63 9.39 -11.21 14.05
CA LYS A 63 9.82 -10.83 12.69
C LYS A 63 10.93 -9.81 12.71
N TRP A 64 11.82 -9.91 11.71
CA TRP A 64 12.93 -9.00 11.46
C TRP A 64 12.60 -8.06 10.31
N PHE A 65 12.92 -6.79 10.51
CA PHE A 65 12.69 -5.71 9.53
C PHE A 65 14.02 -5.02 9.24
N PRO A 66 14.82 -5.54 8.31
CA PRO A 66 16.04 -4.89 7.87
C PRO A 66 15.72 -3.68 6.99
N SER A 67 16.58 -2.66 7.08
CA SER A 67 16.59 -1.49 6.22
C SER A 67 18.02 -1.09 5.84
N LEU A 68 18.19 -0.56 4.64
CA LEU A 68 19.46 -0.08 4.12
C LEU A 68 19.22 1.15 3.26
N THR A 69 20.01 2.20 3.48
CA THR A 69 20.06 3.37 2.60
C THR A 69 21.50 3.64 2.24
N LEU A 70 21.76 3.74 0.95
CA LEU A 70 23.03 4.19 0.38
C LEU A 70 22.77 5.48 -0.39
N SER A 71 23.44 6.55 -0.06
CA SER A 71 23.34 7.84 -0.76
C SER A 71 24.70 8.32 -1.17
N MET A 72 24.84 8.75 -2.43
CA MET A 72 26.11 9.23 -2.96
C MET A 72 25.90 10.38 -3.94
N PRO A 73 26.52 11.53 -3.71
CA PRO A 73 26.61 12.58 -4.71
C PRO A 73 27.70 12.25 -5.75
N VAL A 74 27.34 12.31 -7.03
CA VAL A 74 28.26 12.14 -8.17
C VAL A 74 28.21 13.39 -9.02
N GLY A 75 29.17 14.27 -8.84
CA GLY A 75 29.16 15.60 -9.46
C GLY A 75 27.98 16.44 -8.96
N THR A 76 27.07 16.80 -9.86
CA THR A 76 25.82 17.53 -9.55
C THR A 76 24.61 16.61 -9.41
N THR A 77 24.84 15.30 -9.41
CA THR A 77 23.78 14.28 -9.32
C THR A 77 23.81 13.67 -7.94
N GLU A 78 22.64 13.54 -7.30
CA GLU A 78 22.47 12.78 -6.09
C GLU A 78 21.78 11.46 -6.43
N MET A 79 22.34 10.35 -5.92
CA MET A 79 21.80 9.01 -6.11
C MET A 79 21.53 8.37 -4.75
N GLN A 80 20.42 7.68 -4.65
CA GLN A 80 20.07 6.95 -3.45
C GLN A 80 19.51 5.57 -3.83
N LEU A 81 20.02 4.54 -3.15
CA LEU A 81 19.49 3.18 -3.18
C LEU A 81 18.96 2.86 -1.79
N THR A 82 17.74 2.32 -1.73
CA THR A 82 17.10 1.94 -0.47
C THR A 82 16.60 0.51 -0.52
N TYR A 83 16.68 -0.16 0.62
CA TYR A 83 15.97 -1.39 0.90
C TYR A 83 15.23 -1.23 2.21
N ALA A 84 13.96 -1.62 2.26
CA ALA A 84 13.18 -1.60 3.50
C ALA A 84 12.17 -2.73 3.52
N THR A 85 11.95 -3.28 4.71
CA THR A 85 10.86 -4.20 4.99
C THR A 85 9.83 -3.49 5.85
N ASP A 86 8.60 -3.38 5.34
CA ASP A 86 7.47 -2.74 6.01
C ASP A 86 6.42 -3.78 6.39
N ILE A 87 5.71 -3.53 7.47
CA ILE A 87 4.58 -4.32 7.93
C ILE A 87 3.35 -3.43 8.07
N ASN A 88 2.22 -3.87 7.52
CA ASN A 88 0.90 -3.28 7.74
C ASN A 88 0.00 -4.32 8.40
N ARG A 89 -0.49 -4.01 9.60
CA ARG A 89 -1.36 -4.90 10.36
C ARG A 89 -2.81 -4.61 10.03
N PRO A 90 -3.67 -5.64 10.02
CA PRO A 90 -5.10 -5.42 9.90
C PRO A 90 -5.61 -4.60 11.09
N ASP A 91 -6.56 -3.72 10.83
CA ASP A 91 -7.26 -2.99 11.86
C ASP A 91 -8.13 -3.92 12.72
N TYR A 92 -8.38 -3.55 13.97
CA TYR A 92 -9.19 -4.39 14.87
C TYR A 92 -10.61 -4.61 14.36
N GLU A 93 -11.15 -3.66 13.62
CA GLU A 93 -12.45 -3.78 12.96
C GLU A 93 -12.46 -4.85 11.87
N GLN A 94 -11.36 -4.96 11.11
CA GLN A 94 -11.18 -6.02 10.12
C GLN A 94 -11.05 -7.42 10.74
N LEU A 95 -10.67 -7.50 12.03
CA LEU A 95 -10.48 -8.76 12.76
C LEU A 95 -11.75 -9.24 13.53
N ARG A 96 -12.86 -8.53 13.46
CA ARG A 96 -14.11 -8.96 14.11
C ARG A 96 -14.68 -10.24 13.46
N GLU A 97 -15.42 -11.04 14.22
CA GLU A 97 -16.14 -12.21 13.69
C GLU A 97 -17.54 -11.87 13.17
N GLY A 98 -18.17 -10.83 13.71
CA GLY A 98 -19.56 -10.50 13.44
C GLY A 98 -19.85 -9.97 12.05
N ILE A 99 -21.10 -10.19 11.64
CA ILE A 99 -21.65 -9.63 10.41
C ILE A 99 -22.45 -8.38 10.77
N GLN A 100 -22.07 -7.25 10.20
CA GLN A 100 -22.78 -5.99 10.35
C GLN A 100 -23.69 -5.73 9.16
N TYR A 101 -24.91 -5.31 9.45
CA TYR A 101 -25.83 -4.81 8.43
C TYR A 101 -25.48 -3.37 8.08
N ASP A 102 -25.11 -3.12 6.84
CA ASP A 102 -24.89 -1.76 6.32
C ASP A 102 -26.18 -1.22 5.69
N ASN A 103 -26.72 -1.95 4.71
CA ASN A 103 -27.99 -1.61 4.07
C ASN A 103 -28.68 -2.88 3.53
N ARG A 104 -29.88 -2.72 2.90
CA ARG A 104 -30.68 -3.88 2.42
C ARG A 104 -29.95 -4.76 1.39
N TYR A 105 -28.87 -4.28 0.79
CA TYR A 105 -28.10 -4.96 -0.24
C TYR A 105 -26.69 -5.36 0.21
N THR A 106 -26.20 -4.79 1.31
CA THR A 106 -24.80 -4.93 1.71
C THR A 106 -24.67 -5.29 3.18
N TYR A 107 -23.88 -6.30 3.43
CA TYR A 107 -23.43 -6.74 4.75
C TYR A 107 -21.92 -6.66 4.79
N GLU A 108 -21.36 -6.39 5.95
CA GLU A 108 -19.92 -6.36 6.19
C GLU A 108 -19.53 -7.35 7.27
N ALA A 109 -18.46 -8.10 7.04
CA ALA A 109 -17.87 -8.97 8.05
C ALA A 109 -16.37 -8.71 8.14
N GLY A 110 -15.81 -8.86 9.32
CA GLY A 110 -14.37 -8.95 9.47
C GLY A 110 -13.87 -10.38 9.23
N ASN A 111 -12.54 -10.55 9.41
CA ASN A 111 -11.87 -11.84 9.28
C ASN A 111 -10.76 -11.95 10.33
N PRO A 112 -10.97 -12.66 11.44
CA PRO A 112 -9.99 -12.77 12.51
C PRO A 112 -8.75 -13.59 12.12
N PHE A 113 -8.75 -14.22 10.95
CA PHE A 113 -7.62 -14.99 10.43
C PHE A 113 -6.64 -14.16 9.60
N LEU A 114 -6.92 -12.88 9.36
CA LEU A 114 -6.05 -12.00 8.57
C LEU A 114 -4.62 -12.00 9.11
N GLN A 115 -3.67 -12.13 8.18
CA GLN A 115 -2.24 -11.97 8.43
C GLN A 115 -1.82 -10.53 8.13
N PRO A 116 -0.79 -10.01 8.81
CA PRO A 116 -0.25 -8.71 8.47
C PRO A 116 0.39 -8.74 7.07
N THR A 117 0.14 -7.72 6.28
CA THR A 117 0.82 -7.48 5.00
C THR A 117 2.29 -7.17 5.24
N ILE A 118 3.18 -7.83 4.53
CA ILE A 118 4.62 -7.56 4.55
C ILE A 118 5.07 -7.12 3.16
N SER A 119 5.71 -5.96 3.09
CA SER A 119 6.27 -5.41 1.87
C SER A 119 7.79 -5.32 1.96
N ARG A 120 8.50 -5.95 1.03
CA ARG A 120 9.95 -5.83 0.85
C ARG A 120 10.20 -4.93 -0.35
N ASN A 121 10.82 -3.79 -0.10
CA ASN A 121 10.93 -2.72 -1.08
C ASN A 121 12.40 -2.46 -1.42
N VAL A 122 12.70 -2.37 -2.71
CA VAL A 122 13.95 -1.82 -3.24
C VAL A 122 13.60 -0.53 -3.95
N GLY A 123 14.23 0.57 -3.56
CA GLY A 123 14.01 1.90 -4.15
C GLY A 123 15.29 2.47 -4.71
N TYR A 124 15.18 3.16 -5.83
CA TYR A 124 16.24 3.96 -6.42
C TYR A 124 15.72 5.37 -6.68
N ALA A 125 16.45 6.37 -6.24
CA ALA A 125 16.17 7.78 -6.50
C ALA A 125 17.39 8.46 -7.11
N LEU A 126 17.14 9.31 -8.09
CA LEU A 126 18.14 10.14 -8.75
C LEU A 126 17.62 11.57 -8.85
N SER A 127 18.45 12.50 -8.40
CA SER A 127 18.22 13.94 -8.54
C SER A 127 19.36 14.58 -9.29
N TRP A 128 19.06 15.19 -10.44
CA TRP A 128 20.05 15.91 -11.25
C TRP A 128 19.46 17.21 -11.74
N LYS A 129 19.98 18.33 -11.24
CA LYS A 129 19.49 19.67 -11.59
C LYS A 129 17.95 19.76 -11.47
N TRP A 130 17.25 19.76 -12.60
CA TRP A 130 15.80 19.85 -12.72
C TRP A 130 15.12 18.51 -13.01
N VAL A 131 15.89 17.40 -13.00
CA VAL A 131 15.42 16.03 -13.23
C VAL A 131 15.35 15.28 -11.92
N LEU A 132 14.19 14.69 -11.61
CA LEU A 132 13.98 13.77 -10.50
C LEU A 132 13.45 12.45 -11.07
N PHE A 133 14.15 11.36 -10.79
CA PHE A 133 13.71 10.02 -11.16
C PHE A 133 13.61 9.14 -9.92
N ASN A 134 12.53 8.37 -9.81
CA ASN A 134 12.36 7.37 -8.76
C ASN A 134 11.88 6.07 -9.40
N ALA A 135 12.40 4.95 -8.89
CA ALA A 135 11.92 3.61 -9.20
C ALA A 135 11.80 2.83 -7.89
N ARG A 136 10.70 2.12 -7.70
CA ARG A 136 10.45 1.26 -6.53
C ARG A 136 9.93 -0.08 -7.03
N TYR A 137 10.63 -1.13 -6.63
CA TYR A 137 10.17 -2.49 -6.79
C TYR A 137 9.79 -3.04 -5.42
N ALA A 138 8.62 -3.65 -5.32
CA ALA A 138 8.10 -4.21 -4.08
C ALA A 138 7.65 -5.65 -4.29
N HIS A 139 8.02 -6.52 -3.36
CA HIS A 139 7.37 -7.81 -3.16
C HIS A 139 6.43 -7.69 -1.96
N VAL A 140 5.13 -7.88 -2.20
CA VAL A 140 4.08 -7.76 -1.19
C VAL A 140 3.55 -9.15 -0.88
N SER A 141 3.52 -9.53 0.40
CA SER A 141 2.96 -10.80 0.87
C SER A 141 1.76 -10.53 1.77
N ASP A 142 0.75 -11.36 1.67
CA ASP A 142 -0.45 -11.34 2.52
C ASP A 142 -1.18 -9.98 2.50
N ASP A 143 -1.22 -9.31 1.33
CA ASP A 143 -1.95 -8.05 1.20
C ASP A 143 -3.43 -8.25 1.47
N ILE A 144 -4.09 -7.23 2.06
CA ILE A 144 -5.47 -7.33 2.49
C ILE A 144 -6.36 -6.60 1.49
N TYR A 145 -7.25 -7.35 0.85
CA TYR A 145 -8.27 -6.82 -0.04
C TYR A 145 -9.67 -7.17 0.44
N GLU A 146 -10.60 -6.27 0.19
CA GLU A 146 -12.02 -6.52 0.44
C GLU A 146 -12.65 -7.23 -0.76
N PHE A 147 -13.30 -8.35 -0.49
CA PHE A 147 -14.03 -9.15 -1.48
C PHE A 147 -15.52 -9.13 -1.20
N SER A 148 -16.31 -8.96 -2.28
CA SER A 148 -17.77 -9.02 -2.23
C SER A 148 -18.23 -10.39 -2.70
N ARG A 149 -19.05 -11.06 -1.89
CA ARG A 149 -19.62 -12.36 -2.20
C ARG A 149 -21.15 -12.34 -2.02
N ILE A 150 -21.86 -13.21 -2.74
CA ILE A 150 -23.31 -13.35 -2.57
C ILE A 150 -23.60 -13.86 -1.15
N TYR A 151 -24.40 -13.09 -0.41
CA TYR A 151 -24.76 -13.42 0.96
C TYR A 151 -25.93 -14.41 1.01
N ARG A 152 -25.74 -15.55 1.70
CA ARG A 152 -26.76 -16.59 1.91
C ARG A 152 -27.50 -17.04 0.64
N GLY A 153 -26.84 -17.00 -0.53
CA GLY A 153 -27.44 -17.41 -1.80
C GLY A 153 -28.43 -16.41 -2.41
N ASN A 154 -28.59 -15.22 -1.83
CA ASN A 154 -29.44 -14.18 -2.38
C ASN A 154 -28.62 -13.24 -3.29
N PRO A 155 -28.81 -13.27 -4.64
CA PRO A 155 -28.03 -12.46 -5.57
C PRO A 155 -28.19 -10.94 -5.40
N GLN A 156 -29.21 -10.51 -4.66
CA GLN A 156 -29.43 -9.08 -4.36
C GLN A 156 -28.70 -8.62 -3.10
N GLN A 157 -28.02 -9.52 -2.39
CA GLN A 157 -27.31 -9.20 -1.16
C GLN A 157 -25.85 -9.62 -1.25
N LEU A 158 -24.96 -8.69 -0.93
CA LEU A 158 -23.51 -8.89 -0.93
C LEU A 158 -22.95 -8.86 0.50
N LEU A 159 -22.02 -9.74 0.76
CA LEU A 159 -21.18 -9.72 1.96
C LEU A 159 -19.79 -9.23 1.55
N ASN A 160 -19.36 -8.10 2.09
CA ASN A 160 -18.02 -7.60 1.98
C ASN A 160 -17.17 -8.12 3.13
N GLN A 161 -16.05 -8.75 2.80
CA GLN A 161 -15.15 -9.33 3.79
C GLN A 161 -13.69 -9.16 3.36
N PRO A 162 -12.78 -8.71 4.28
CA PRO A 162 -11.35 -8.62 4.00
C PRO A 162 -10.70 -10.00 4.00
N GLU A 163 -9.82 -10.26 3.02
CA GLU A 163 -9.04 -11.49 2.88
C GLU A 163 -7.60 -11.17 2.49
N ASN A 164 -6.67 -12.04 2.91
CA ASN A 164 -5.31 -11.96 2.42
C ASN A 164 -5.24 -12.54 1.01
N VAL A 165 -4.50 -11.85 0.14
CA VAL A 165 -4.19 -12.32 -1.21
C VAL A 165 -2.80 -12.89 -1.29
N ALA A 166 -2.56 -13.80 -2.25
CA ALA A 166 -1.26 -14.38 -2.50
C ALA A 166 -0.22 -13.30 -2.80
N GLY A 167 1.05 -13.59 -2.47
CA GLY A 167 2.15 -12.66 -2.70
C GLY A 167 2.28 -12.25 -4.17
N TYR A 168 2.58 -10.99 -4.41
CA TYR A 168 2.75 -10.41 -5.73
C TYR A 168 3.87 -9.37 -5.79
N ASN A 169 4.27 -9.02 -7.00
CA ASN A 169 5.31 -8.02 -7.25
C ASN A 169 4.69 -6.75 -7.84
N ARG A 170 5.27 -5.60 -7.51
CA ARG A 170 4.86 -4.30 -8.03
C ARG A 170 6.08 -3.45 -8.37
N LEU A 171 6.07 -2.86 -9.56
CA LEU A 171 7.04 -1.86 -10.00
C LEU A 171 6.33 -0.51 -10.15
N GLN A 172 6.87 0.51 -9.54
CA GLN A 172 6.43 1.89 -9.68
C GLN A 172 7.62 2.75 -10.08
N THR A 173 7.47 3.55 -11.13
CA THR A 173 8.49 4.50 -11.56
C THR A 173 7.87 5.87 -11.75
N SER A 174 8.65 6.91 -11.48
CA SER A 174 8.24 8.29 -11.73
C SER A 174 9.41 9.13 -12.22
N LEU A 175 9.14 9.98 -13.18
CA LEU A 175 10.07 10.98 -13.72
C LEU A 175 9.39 12.35 -13.58
N SER A 176 10.08 13.28 -12.94
CA SER A 176 9.65 14.68 -12.84
C SER A 176 10.72 15.59 -13.41
N LEU A 177 10.30 16.41 -14.36
CA LEU A 177 11.15 17.42 -15.01
C LEU A 177 10.61 18.80 -14.62
N ARG A 178 11.47 19.64 -14.04
CA ARG A 178 11.10 20.97 -13.51
C ARG A 178 12.07 22.06 -14.01
N PRO A 179 12.23 22.24 -15.34
CA PRO A 179 13.06 23.28 -15.86
C PRO A 179 12.47 24.68 -15.58
N LYS A 180 13.31 25.70 -15.59
CA LYS A 180 12.90 27.09 -15.51
C LYS A 180 13.53 27.87 -16.65
N TRP A 181 12.69 28.43 -17.53
CA TRP A 181 13.10 29.17 -18.71
C TRP A 181 12.51 30.59 -18.68
N GLY A 182 13.23 31.52 -18.07
CA GLY A 182 12.77 32.88 -17.87
C GLY A 182 11.48 32.94 -17.05
N ILE A 183 10.40 33.41 -17.66
CA ILE A 183 9.06 33.49 -17.05
C ILE A 183 8.29 32.17 -17.08
N TRP A 184 8.77 31.17 -17.82
CA TRP A 184 8.09 29.89 -17.99
C TRP A 184 8.73 28.82 -17.09
N SER A 185 7.92 28.22 -16.24
CA SER A 185 8.32 27.19 -15.29
C SER A 185 7.40 25.95 -15.43
N PRO A 186 7.59 25.14 -16.49
CA PRO A 186 6.80 23.93 -16.68
C PRO A 186 7.23 22.83 -15.72
N ARG A 187 6.26 21.98 -15.33
CA ARG A 187 6.50 20.75 -14.60
C ARG A 187 5.89 19.59 -15.38
N PHE A 188 6.73 18.71 -15.86
CA PHE A 188 6.34 17.47 -16.50
C PHE A 188 6.50 16.33 -15.50
N GLU A 189 5.47 15.53 -15.31
CA GLU A 189 5.52 14.35 -14.47
C GLU A 189 4.99 13.16 -15.27
N ALA A 190 5.77 12.09 -15.35
CA ALA A 190 5.37 10.81 -15.90
C ALA A 190 5.51 9.75 -14.83
N SER A 191 4.52 8.89 -14.69
CA SER A 191 4.59 7.74 -13.79
C SER A 191 4.09 6.47 -14.48
N LEU A 192 4.67 5.35 -14.10
CA LEU A 192 4.27 4.02 -14.55
C LEU A 192 4.15 3.12 -13.32
N SER A 193 3.01 2.46 -13.19
CA SER A 193 2.77 1.42 -12.20
C SER A 193 2.45 0.11 -12.93
N LYS A 194 3.13 -0.96 -12.56
CA LYS A 194 2.93 -2.32 -13.05
C LYS A 194 2.92 -3.26 -11.88
N GLN A 195 1.92 -4.11 -11.83
CA GLN A 195 1.85 -5.22 -10.88
C GLN A 195 1.83 -6.57 -11.59
N TRP A 196 2.22 -7.60 -10.86
CA TRP A 196 2.13 -9.01 -11.27
C TRP A 196 1.41 -9.75 -10.15
N MET A 197 0.10 -9.56 -10.10
CA MET A 197 -0.80 -10.14 -9.09
C MET A 197 -1.65 -11.22 -9.74
N HIS A 198 -1.77 -12.36 -9.08
CA HIS A 198 -2.67 -13.42 -9.49
C HIS A 198 -3.85 -13.45 -8.55
N LEU A 199 -5.01 -13.05 -9.04
CA LEU A 199 -6.29 -13.14 -8.34
C LEU A 199 -7.27 -13.88 -9.24
N ASP A 200 -7.83 -14.97 -8.74
CA ASP A 200 -8.95 -15.64 -9.35
C ASP A 200 -10.23 -14.89 -8.97
N ILE A 201 -10.69 -14.03 -9.87
CA ILE A 201 -12.01 -13.41 -9.79
C ILE A 201 -12.99 -14.29 -10.59
N HIS A 202 -14.27 -14.27 -10.22
CA HIS A 202 -15.32 -15.17 -10.77
C HIS A 202 -15.40 -15.20 -12.32
N GLU A 203 -14.81 -14.27 -13.03
CA GLU A 203 -14.82 -14.16 -14.50
C GLU A 203 -13.43 -14.24 -15.16
N GLY A 204 -12.41 -14.74 -14.45
CA GLY A 204 -11.06 -14.91 -14.98
C GLY A 204 -9.96 -14.24 -14.17
N ALA A 205 -8.73 -14.35 -14.65
CA ALA A 205 -7.58 -13.77 -13.97
C ALA A 205 -7.54 -12.23 -14.08
N LEU A 206 -7.07 -11.57 -13.02
CA LEU A 206 -6.85 -10.13 -13.01
C LEU A 206 -5.90 -9.72 -14.16
N PRO A 207 -6.25 -8.77 -15.02
CA PRO A 207 -5.51 -8.51 -16.26
C PRO A 207 -4.10 -7.90 -16.08
N ASN A 208 -3.73 -7.39 -14.91
CA ASN A 208 -2.39 -6.83 -14.63
C ASN A 208 -1.88 -5.82 -15.69
N HIS A 209 -2.75 -5.01 -16.26
CA HIS A 209 -2.35 -4.01 -17.24
C HIS A 209 -1.62 -2.85 -16.54
N PRO A 210 -0.47 -2.38 -17.10
CA PRO A 210 0.25 -1.25 -16.52
C PRO A 210 -0.59 0.03 -16.63
N VAL A 211 -0.47 0.88 -15.60
CA VAL A 211 -1.07 2.22 -15.59
C VAL A 211 0.05 3.23 -15.78
N ALA A 212 -0.03 4.02 -16.85
CA ALA A 212 0.82 5.18 -17.04
C ALA A 212 0.00 6.46 -16.81
N SER A 213 0.58 7.43 -16.12
CA SER A 213 -0.01 8.77 -16.03
C SER A 213 1.01 9.83 -16.40
N PHE A 214 0.52 10.85 -17.13
CA PHE A 214 1.28 12.02 -17.54
C PHE A 214 0.58 13.26 -17.00
N ARG A 215 1.35 14.11 -16.35
CA ARG A 215 0.85 15.35 -15.78
C ARG A 215 1.72 16.49 -16.28
N LEU A 216 1.09 17.53 -16.78
CA LEU A 216 1.73 18.75 -17.19
C LEU A 216 1.12 19.91 -16.41
N ASN A 217 1.96 20.65 -15.71
CA ASN A 217 1.60 21.91 -15.11
C ASN A 217 2.48 23.01 -15.72
N ASN A 218 1.87 23.90 -16.49
CA ASN A 218 2.54 25.06 -17.08
C ASN A 218 2.29 26.28 -16.19
N VAL A 219 3.35 26.95 -15.78
CA VAL A 219 3.25 28.22 -15.07
C VAL A 219 4.03 29.28 -15.84
N LEU A 220 3.34 30.36 -16.21
CA LEU A 220 3.92 31.55 -16.83
C LEU A 220 3.78 32.70 -15.83
N ASP A 221 4.91 33.17 -15.31
CA ASP A 221 4.97 34.18 -14.28
C ASP A 221 5.53 35.50 -14.85
N GLY A 222 4.63 36.37 -15.29
CA GLY A 222 4.93 37.62 -15.97
C GLY A 222 4.69 38.85 -15.08
N LYS A 223 5.11 40.03 -15.57
CA LYS A 223 4.94 41.31 -14.85
C LYS A 223 3.48 41.66 -14.55
N TRP A 224 2.53 41.10 -15.30
CA TRP A 224 1.10 41.40 -15.21
C TRP A 224 0.29 40.34 -14.44
N GLY A 225 0.93 39.27 -14.03
CA GLY A 225 0.28 38.19 -13.31
C GLY A 225 0.84 36.82 -13.66
N THR A 226 0.31 35.81 -12.98
CA THR A 226 0.68 34.40 -13.16
C THR A 226 -0.46 33.67 -13.89
N PHE A 227 -0.11 33.00 -15.01
CA PHE A 227 -1.02 32.09 -15.71
C PHE A 227 -0.59 30.67 -15.48
N SER A 228 -1.53 29.78 -15.12
CA SER A 228 -1.25 28.35 -14.96
C SER A 228 -2.25 27.48 -15.74
N LEU A 229 -1.73 26.44 -16.40
CA LEU A 229 -2.51 25.43 -17.10
C LEU A 229 -2.10 24.05 -16.61
N PHE A 230 -3.07 23.28 -16.12
CA PHE A 230 -2.89 21.93 -15.64
C PHE A 230 -3.57 20.91 -16.53
N THR A 231 -2.84 19.86 -16.91
CA THR A 231 -3.37 18.75 -17.72
C THR A 231 -2.91 17.42 -17.11
N THR A 232 -3.82 16.45 -17.00
CA THR A 232 -3.52 15.08 -16.58
C THR A 232 -4.10 14.10 -17.59
N LEU A 233 -3.27 13.16 -18.02
CA LEU A 233 -3.66 12.02 -18.85
C LEU A 233 -3.31 10.74 -18.08
N ARG A 234 -4.20 9.75 -18.10
CA ARG A 234 -3.98 8.43 -17.52
C ARG A 234 -4.42 7.36 -18.49
N THR A 235 -3.63 6.31 -18.62
CA THR A 235 -3.99 5.15 -19.44
C THR A 235 -4.97 4.24 -18.69
N ARG A 236 -5.64 3.38 -19.44
CA ARG A 236 -6.40 2.25 -18.86
C ARG A 236 -5.43 1.28 -18.20
N GLY A 237 -5.89 0.59 -17.15
CA GLY A 237 -5.11 -0.40 -16.44
C GLY A 237 -5.65 -0.66 -15.05
N ASN A 238 -4.87 -1.32 -14.21
CA ASN A 238 -5.27 -1.58 -12.84
C ASN A 238 -4.10 -1.47 -11.85
N GLU A 239 -4.42 -0.96 -10.67
CA GLU A 239 -3.54 -0.92 -9.51
C GLU A 239 -4.26 -1.58 -8.33
N GLY A 240 -3.68 -2.65 -7.77
CA GLY A 240 -4.41 -3.51 -6.86
C GLY A 240 -5.63 -4.12 -7.55
N ASN A 241 -6.78 -4.05 -6.91
CA ASN A 241 -8.09 -4.43 -7.45
C ASN A 241 -8.85 -3.24 -8.09
N VAL A 242 -8.24 -2.06 -8.18
CA VAL A 242 -8.85 -0.86 -8.77
C VAL A 242 -8.57 -0.80 -10.26
N PHE A 243 -9.63 -0.68 -11.06
CA PHE A 243 -9.56 -0.58 -12.51
C PHE A 243 -9.75 0.87 -12.95
N TYR A 244 -8.85 1.34 -13.81
CA TYR A 244 -8.96 2.64 -14.47
C TYR A 244 -9.52 2.41 -15.88
N CYS A 245 -10.76 2.84 -16.09
CA CYS A 245 -11.45 2.82 -17.38
C CYS A 245 -11.52 4.23 -17.96
N LYS A 246 -11.58 4.36 -19.29
CA LYS A 246 -11.91 5.62 -19.96
C LYS A 246 -13.41 5.69 -20.17
#